data_ff93543dcaa54705de9527206173ec32
#
_entry.id   ff93543dcaa54705de9527206173ec32
#
_cell.length_a   1.000
_cell.length_b   1.000
_cell.length_c   1.000
_cell.angle_alpha   90.00
_cell.angle_beta   90.00
_cell.angle_gamma   90.00
#
_symmetry.space_group_name_H-M   'P 1'
#
loop_
_entity.id
_entity.type
_entity.pdbx_description
1 polymer ?
#
loop_
_entity_poly.entity_id
_entity_poly.type
_entity_poly.pdbx_seq_one_letter_code
_entity_poly.pdbx_strand_id
1 'polypeptide(L)'
;IYQLYKITQYIIGNQRRFSPSMMYDLKKYHPNSFQIFEKHRSGHVVNHITQNIKLGRITGHYRKDFDAQIIAHSFSMLSFSIFESVELNSLEIPQNDLVIEIIRYHLRGISTAEGLKIVDEIDWTTKPEKN
;
A
#
# COMPACT_ATOMS: atom_id res chain seq x y z
N ILE A 1 -8.66 5.92 6.51
CA ILE A 1 -7.57 6.77 6.01
C ILE A 1 -6.35 6.62 6.92
N TYR A 2 -6.42 7.00 8.19
CA TYR A 2 -5.30 6.93 9.13
C TYR A 2 -4.66 5.54 9.30
N GLN A 3 -5.44 4.47 9.16
CA GLN A 3 -4.90 3.11 9.19
C GLN A 3 -3.91 2.88 8.04
N LEU A 4 -4.24 3.30 6.82
CA LEU A 4 -3.34 3.20 5.67
C LEU A 4 -2.14 4.13 5.81
N TYR A 5 -2.31 5.33 6.36
CA TYR A 5 -1.20 6.21 6.69
C TYR A 5 -0.20 5.55 7.67
N LYS A 6 -0.68 4.92 8.75
CA LYS A 6 0.19 4.20 9.71
C LYS A 6 0.93 3.03 9.04
N ILE A 7 0.26 2.30 8.14
CA ILE A 7 0.92 1.23 7.36
C ILE A 7 2.02 1.82 6.48
N THR A 8 1.77 2.97 5.83
CA THR A 8 2.79 3.68 5.05
C THR A 8 4.01 4.02 5.90
N GLN A 9 3.81 4.60 7.07
CA GLN A 9 4.89 4.95 7.99
C GLN A 9 5.68 3.71 8.43
N TYR A 10 5.01 2.59 8.68
CA TYR A 10 5.67 1.33 9.01
C TYR A 10 6.55 0.82 7.85
N ILE A 11 6.04 0.83 6.62
CA ILE A 11 6.80 0.41 5.44
C ILE A 11 8.03 1.30 5.25
N ILE A 12 7.86 2.62 5.33
CA ILE A 12 8.94 3.60 5.22
C ILE A 12 10.01 3.38 6.29
N GLY A 13 9.62 3.12 7.54
CA GLY A 13 10.54 2.85 8.65
C GLY A 13 11.28 1.53 8.54
N ASN A 14 10.79 0.59 7.73
CA ASN A 14 11.35 -0.76 7.61
C ASN A 14 11.85 -1.08 6.18
N GLN A 15 12.29 -0.10 5.43
CA GLN A 15 12.69 -0.25 4.01
C GLN A 15 13.69 -1.37 3.73
N ARG A 16 14.64 -1.62 4.65
CA ARG A 16 15.63 -2.70 4.47
C ARG A 16 15.00 -4.08 4.38
N ARG A 17 13.79 -4.26 4.94
CA ARG A 17 13.02 -5.52 4.89
C ARG A 17 12.18 -5.67 3.63
N PHE A 18 11.99 -4.57 2.88
CA PHE A 18 11.14 -4.51 1.69
C PHE A 18 11.93 -3.96 0.48
N SER A 19 13.16 -4.43 0.28
CA SER A 19 13.97 -3.99 -0.85
C SER A 19 13.65 -4.80 -2.12
N PRO A 20 13.76 -4.19 -3.33
CA PRO A 20 13.61 -4.92 -4.58
C PRO A 20 14.59 -6.08 -4.73
N SER A 21 15.84 -5.94 -4.25
CA SER A 21 16.84 -7.00 -4.27
C SER A 21 16.44 -8.19 -3.41
N MET A 22 15.89 -7.95 -2.23
CA MET A 22 15.39 -9.02 -1.35
C MET A 22 14.25 -9.79 -2.03
N MET A 23 13.31 -9.09 -2.67
CA MET A 23 12.20 -9.72 -3.38
C MET A 23 12.67 -10.53 -4.58
N TYR A 24 13.65 -10.02 -5.33
CA TYR A 24 14.27 -10.76 -6.43
C TYR A 24 14.93 -12.06 -5.94
N ASP A 25 15.72 -11.99 -4.87
CA ASP A 25 16.40 -13.14 -4.29
C ASP A 25 15.42 -14.17 -3.74
N LEU A 26 14.36 -13.71 -3.06
CA LEU A 26 13.32 -14.60 -2.56
C LEU A 26 12.64 -15.37 -3.69
N LYS A 27 12.27 -14.69 -4.78
CA LYS A 27 11.65 -15.31 -5.94
C LYS A 27 12.56 -16.28 -6.66
N LYS A 28 13.84 -15.92 -6.84
CA LYS A 28 14.82 -16.71 -7.60
C LYS A 28 15.34 -17.92 -6.83
N TYR A 29 15.71 -17.72 -5.56
CA TYR A 29 16.41 -18.73 -4.77
C TYR A 29 15.54 -19.46 -3.75
N HIS A 30 14.37 -18.91 -3.42
CA HIS A 30 13.45 -19.46 -2.43
C HIS A 30 12.01 -19.48 -2.95
N PRO A 31 11.70 -20.20 -4.05
CA PRO A 31 10.40 -20.13 -4.70
C PRO A 31 9.26 -20.60 -3.81
N ASN A 32 9.48 -21.58 -2.92
CA ASN A 32 8.45 -22.03 -1.98
C ASN A 32 8.10 -20.93 -0.95
N SER A 33 9.11 -20.25 -0.43
CA SER A 33 8.90 -19.11 0.49
C SER A 33 8.22 -17.94 -0.22
N PHE A 34 8.55 -17.70 -1.49
CA PHE A 34 7.87 -16.71 -2.30
C PHE A 34 6.40 -17.03 -2.51
N GLN A 35 6.04 -18.29 -2.75
CA GLN A 35 4.63 -18.72 -2.87
C GLN A 35 3.85 -18.52 -1.56
N ILE A 36 4.45 -18.77 -0.41
CA ILE A 36 3.84 -18.52 0.90
C ILE A 36 3.60 -17.02 1.08
N PHE A 37 4.56 -16.19 0.71
CA PHE A 37 4.43 -14.73 0.73
C PHE A 37 3.30 -14.24 -0.17
N GLU A 38 3.24 -14.72 -1.43
CA GLU A 38 2.17 -14.39 -2.39
C GLU A 38 0.79 -14.79 -1.87
N LYS A 39 0.66 -15.98 -1.28
CA LYS A 39 -0.59 -16.45 -0.68
C LYS A 39 -1.01 -15.56 0.50
N HIS A 40 -0.05 -15.13 1.34
CA HIS A 40 -0.31 -14.19 2.42
C HIS A 40 -0.79 -12.84 1.87
N ARG A 41 -0.10 -12.29 0.87
CA ARG A 41 -0.47 -11.03 0.24
C ARG A 41 -1.87 -11.08 -0.38
N SER A 42 -2.15 -12.09 -1.18
CA SER A 42 -3.44 -12.24 -1.87
C SER A 42 -4.62 -12.56 -0.92
N GLY A 43 -4.34 -13.13 0.24
CA GLY A 43 -5.33 -13.44 1.26
C GLY A 43 -5.43 -12.33 2.32
N HIS A 44 -4.49 -12.28 3.24
CA HIS A 44 -4.57 -11.40 4.41
C HIS A 44 -4.52 -9.92 4.06
N VAL A 45 -3.62 -9.49 3.18
CA VAL A 45 -3.49 -8.08 2.81
C VAL A 45 -4.75 -7.59 2.11
N VAL A 46 -5.26 -8.35 1.13
CA VAL A 46 -6.51 -8.01 0.43
C VAL A 46 -7.69 -7.95 1.40
N ASN A 47 -7.77 -8.89 2.34
CA ASN A 47 -8.84 -8.88 3.34
C ASN A 47 -8.77 -7.62 4.23
N HIS A 48 -7.58 -7.24 4.69
CA HIS A 48 -7.41 -6.00 5.48
C HIS A 48 -7.82 -4.74 4.70
N ILE A 49 -7.45 -4.65 3.43
CA ILE A 49 -7.84 -3.52 2.57
C ILE A 49 -9.36 -3.51 2.38
N THR A 50 -9.97 -4.67 2.14
CA THR A 50 -11.43 -4.80 1.99
C THR A 50 -12.16 -4.33 3.25
N GLN A 51 -11.68 -4.72 4.44
CA GLN A 51 -12.25 -4.27 5.71
C GLN A 51 -12.05 -2.77 5.93
N ASN A 52 -10.89 -2.22 5.56
CA ASN A 52 -10.63 -0.79 5.60
C ASN A 52 -11.62 -0.01 4.70
N ILE A 53 -11.88 -0.50 3.50
CA ILE A 53 -12.87 0.09 2.58
C ILE A 53 -14.28 0.04 3.19
N LYS A 54 -14.69 -1.10 3.75
CA LYS A 54 -16.01 -1.24 4.41
C LYS A 54 -16.16 -0.25 5.55
N LEU A 55 -15.16 -0.14 6.42
CA LEU A 55 -15.17 0.81 7.53
C LEU A 55 -15.22 2.27 7.03
N GLY A 56 -14.43 2.61 6.03
CA GLY A 56 -14.43 3.95 5.44
C GLY A 56 -15.78 4.33 4.83
N ARG A 57 -16.52 3.36 4.28
CA ARG A 57 -17.89 3.56 3.80
C ARG A 57 -18.89 3.80 4.93
N ILE A 58 -18.75 3.08 6.04
CA ILE A 58 -19.60 3.27 7.24
C ILE A 58 -19.40 4.66 7.83
N THR A 59 -18.14 5.12 7.88
CA THR A 59 -17.79 6.45 8.43
C THR A 59 -17.99 7.60 7.44
N GLY A 60 -18.44 7.32 6.20
CA GLY A 60 -18.69 8.35 5.18
C GLY A 60 -17.43 8.88 4.48
N HIS A 61 -16.24 8.37 4.79
CA HIS A 61 -14.99 8.84 4.20
C HIS A 61 -14.66 8.22 2.85
N TYR A 62 -15.25 7.05 2.53
CA TYR A 62 -15.03 6.38 1.23
C TYR A 62 -16.33 6.27 0.44
N ARG A 63 -16.19 6.40 -0.88
CA ARG A 63 -17.28 6.30 -1.84
C ARG A 63 -17.88 4.89 -1.87
N LYS A 64 -19.12 4.77 -2.37
CA LYS A 64 -19.85 3.48 -2.44
C LYS A 64 -20.02 2.97 -3.87
N ASP A 65 -19.56 3.72 -4.87
CA ASP A 65 -19.79 3.53 -6.30
C ASP A 65 -18.75 2.62 -6.99
N PHE A 66 -18.02 1.82 -6.22
CA PHE A 66 -17.05 0.85 -6.74
C PHE A 66 -17.13 -0.48 -5.99
N ASP A 67 -16.63 -1.56 -6.60
CA ASP A 67 -16.51 -2.85 -5.95
C ASP A 67 -15.28 -2.89 -5.01
N ALA A 68 -15.52 -3.17 -3.72
CA ALA A 68 -14.46 -3.16 -2.71
C ALA A 68 -13.44 -4.29 -2.90
N GLN A 69 -13.87 -5.44 -3.40
CA GLN A 69 -12.98 -6.59 -3.66
C GLN A 69 -12.04 -6.30 -4.82
N ILE A 70 -12.58 -5.78 -5.92
CA ILE A 70 -11.79 -5.42 -7.10
C ILE A 70 -10.74 -4.38 -6.72
N ILE A 71 -11.15 -3.33 -6.02
CA ILE A 71 -10.23 -2.25 -5.61
C ILE A 71 -9.18 -2.76 -4.61
N ALA A 72 -9.56 -3.62 -3.66
CA ALA A 72 -8.59 -4.20 -2.71
C ALA A 72 -7.53 -5.06 -3.40
N HIS A 73 -7.92 -5.91 -4.36
CA HIS A 73 -6.98 -6.68 -5.16
C HIS A 73 -6.07 -5.79 -6.01
N SER A 74 -6.64 -4.84 -6.73
CA SER A 74 -5.87 -3.91 -7.58
C SER A 74 -4.87 -3.10 -6.77
N PHE A 75 -5.26 -2.58 -5.62
CA PHE A 75 -4.37 -1.84 -4.75
C PHE A 75 -3.27 -2.72 -4.15
N SER A 76 -3.58 -3.95 -3.75
CA SER A 76 -2.59 -4.90 -3.26
C SER A 76 -1.53 -5.21 -4.33
N MET A 77 -1.93 -5.42 -5.58
CA MET A 77 -1.01 -5.66 -6.70
C MET A 77 -0.16 -4.42 -6.99
N LEU A 78 -0.78 -3.23 -7.06
CA LEU A 78 -0.09 -1.97 -7.32
C LEU A 78 0.94 -1.66 -6.22
N SER A 79 0.56 -1.82 -4.95
CA SER A 79 1.46 -1.59 -3.82
C SER A 79 2.66 -2.54 -3.83
N PHE A 80 2.46 -3.78 -4.27
CA PHE A 80 3.52 -4.76 -4.34
C PHE A 80 4.48 -4.50 -5.51
N SER A 81 3.99 -3.92 -6.61
CA SER A 81 4.81 -3.57 -7.76
C SER A 81 5.97 -2.62 -7.44
N ILE A 82 5.88 -1.85 -6.35
CA ILE A 82 6.98 -1.00 -5.85
C ILE A 82 8.26 -1.83 -5.60
N PHE A 83 8.10 -3.08 -5.18
CA PHE A 83 9.20 -3.97 -4.80
C PHE A 83 9.62 -4.91 -5.93
N GLU A 84 8.79 -5.14 -6.94
CA GLU A 84 9.05 -6.08 -8.02
C GLU A 84 9.29 -5.45 -9.39
N SER A 85 8.70 -4.29 -9.64
CA SER A 85 8.74 -3.70 -10.98
C SER A 85 10.10 -3.13 -11.31
N VAL A 86 10.75 -3.71 -12.31
CA VAL A 86 11.98 -3.15 -12.90
C VAL A 86 11.72 -1.76 -13.47
N GLU A 87 10.57 -1.55 -14.09
CA GLU A 87 10.18 -0.27 -14.67
C GLU A 87 10.07 0.83 -13.62
N LEU A 88 9.32 0.61 -12.52
CA LEU A 88 9.20 1.59 -11.45
C LEU A 88 10.54 1.88 -10.78
N ASN A 89 11.37 0.85 -10.57
CA ASN A 89 12.67 1.03 -9.95
C ASN A 89 13.70 1.71 -10.86
N SER A 90 13.49 1.72 -12.19
CA SER A 90 14.33 2.43 -13.15
C SER A 90 14.07 3.95 -13.19
N LEU A 91 13.01 4.44 -12.56
CA LEU A 91 12.68 5.87 -12.53
C LEU A 91 13.61 6.71 -11.65
N GLU A 92 14.55 6.08 -10.92
CA GLU A 92 15.47 6.76 -9.97
C GLU A 92 14.75 7.63 -8.91
N ILE A 93 13.50 7.28 -8.61
CA ILE A 93 12.68 7.93 -7.58
C ILE A 93 12.93 7.21 -6.24
N PRO A 94 13.12 7.95 -5.13
CA PRO A 94 13.25 7.33 -3.82
C PRO A 94 12.07 6.42 -3.52
N GLN A 95 12.34 5.21 -3.02
CA GLN A 95 11.30 4.20 -2.75
C GLN A 95 10.21 4.71 -1.79
N ASN A 96 10.57 5.58 -0.84
CA ASN A 96 9.60 6.23 0.05
C ASN A 96 8.57 7.04 -0.74
N ASP A 97 9.02 7.79 -1.72
CA ASP A 97 8.16 8.64 -2.53
C ASP A 97 7.20 7.80 -3.38
N LEU A 98 7.69 6.66 -3.92
CA LEU A 98 6.83 5.71 -4.63
C LEU A 98 5.74 5.14 -3.70
N VAL A 99 6.10 4.73 -2.49
CA VAL A 99 5.13 4.22 -1.48
C VAL A 99 4.09 5.28 -1.16
N ILE A 100 4.51 6.50 -0.86
CA ILE A 100 3.62 7.62 -0.51
C ILE A 100 2.67 7.92 -1.67
N GLU A 101 3.18 8.08 -2.89
CA GLU A 101 2.35 8.44 -4.05
C GLU A 101 1.33 7.36 -4.38
N ILE A 102 1.68 6.08 -4.33
CA ILE A 102 0.73 4.99 -4.61
C ILE A 102 -0.39 4.94 -3.57
N ILE A 103 -0.07 5.16 -2.29
CA ILE A 103 -1.09 5.16 -1.24
C ILE A 103 -1.98 6.41 -1.33
N ARG A 104 -1.41 7.57 -1.61
CA ARG A 104 -2.17 8.80 -1.85
C ARG A 104 -3.09 8.67 -3.06
N TYR A 105 -2.59 8.11 -4.15
CA TYR A 105 -3.38 7.83 -5.35
C TYR A 105 -4.59 6.94 -5.03
N HIS A 106 -4.36 5.85 -4.31
CA HIS A 106 -5.45 4.96 -3.87
C HIS A 106 -6.47 5.69 -3.00
N LEU A 107 -6.01 6.39 -1.95
CA LEU A 107 -6.89 7.11 -1.04
C LEU A 107 -7.71 8.18 -1.77
N ARG A 108 -7.09 8.96 -2.66
CA ARG A 108 -7.80 9.94 -3.48
C ARG A 108 -8.83 9.29 -4.40
N GLY A 109 -8.52 8.12 -4.96
CA GLY A 109 -9.42 7.38 -5.84
C GLY A 109 -10.67 6.86 -5.16
N ILE A 110 -10.62 6.54 -3.86
CA ILE A 110 -11.75 5.93 -3.13
C ILE A 110 -12.46 6.88 -2.17
N SER A 111 -11.89 8.05 -1.87
CA SER A 111 -12.42 8.98 -0.88
C SER A 111 -13.62 9.78 -1.38
N THR A 112 -14.50 10.12 -0.44
CA THR A 112 -15.50 11.19 -0.59
C THR A 112 -14.83 12.56 -0.43
N ALA A 113 -15.58 13.64 -0.64
CA ALA A 113 -15.08 15.00 -0.36
C ALA A 113 -14.60 15.17 1.10
N GLU A 114 -15.31 14.58 2.05
CA GLU A 114 -14.91 14.58 3.46
C GLU A 114 -13.63 13.75 3.70
N GLY A 115 -13.52 12.59 3.07
CA GLY A 115 -12.31 11.79 3.14
C GLY A 115 -11.10 12.49 2.52
N LEU A 116 -11.28 13.22 1.42
CA LEU A 116 -10.20 14.00 0.78
C LEU A 116 -9.64 15.09 1.70
N LYS A 117 -10.47 15.77 2.48
CA LYS A 117 -9.97 16.75 3.47
C LYS A 117 -8.98 16.11 4.43
N ILE A 118 -9.30 14.91 4.94
CA ILE A 118 -8.40 14.18 5.84
C ILE A 118 -7.10 13.80 5.13
N VAL A 119 -7.17 13.33 3.87
CA VAL A 119 -5.98 12.96 3.09
C VAL A 119 -5.07 14.17 2.89
N ASP A 120 -5.65 15.35 2.66
CA ASP A 120 -4.90 16.59 2.41
C ASP A 120 -4.30 17.21 3.68
N GLU A 121 -4.88 16.94 4.85
CA GLU A 121 -4.37 17.38 6.16
C GLU A 121 -3.20 16.52 6.67
N ILE A 122 -3.01 15.30 6.14
CA ILE A 122 -1.92 14.42 6.54
C ILE A 122 -0.59 14.94 6.00
N ASP A 123 0.37 15.15 6.90
CA ASP A 123 1.77 15.36 6.51
C ASP A 123 2.42 14.03 6.13
N TRP A 124 2.52 13.76 4.85
CA TRP A 124 3.11 12.56 4.28
C TRP A 124 4.64 12.55 4.31
N THR A 125 5.28 13.68 4.61
CA THR A 125 6.74 13.84 4.62
C THR A 125 7.36 13.50 5.98
N THR A 126 6.54 13.41 7.02
CA THR A 126 6.99 13.11 8.39
C THR A 126 7.63 11.73 8.43
N LYS A 127 8.91 11.68 8.79
CA LYS A 127 9.59 10.40 9.04
C LYS A 127 8.99 9.74 10.29
N PRO A 128 8.79 8.40 10.28
CA PRO A 128 8.33 7.70 11.47
C PRO A 128 9.27 7.96 12.64
N GLU A 129 8.71 8.24 13.82
CA GLU A 129 9.50 8.34 15.04
C GLU A 129 10.28 7.02 15.22
N LYS A 130 11.60 7.14 15.41
CA LYS A 130 12.43 5.99 15.75
C LYS A 130 12.08 5.57 17.17
N ASN A 131 11.33 4.50 17.30
CA ASN A 131 11.24 3.76 18.56
C ASN A 131 12.51 2.96 18.78
#